data_9eecf47a501b12f34dbc3aaeace9d6cb
#
_entry.id   9eecf47a501b12f34dbc3aaeace9d6cb
#
_cell.length_a   1.000
_cell.length_b   1.000
_cell.length_c   1.000
_cell.angle_alpha   90.00
_cell.angle_beta   90.00
_cell.angle_gamma   90.00
#
_symmetry.space_group_name_H-M   'P 1'
#
loop_
_entity.id
_entity.type
_entity.pdbx_description
1 polymer ?
#
loop_
_entity_poly.entity_id
_entity_poly.type
_entity_poly.pdbx_seq_one_letter_code
_entity_poly.pdbx_strand_id
1 'polypeptide(L)'
;MWDLVDSIKKFGVLEPVMVIPHKDGGYEMVSGHRRMRACQLAGIENIPVIVRNLDRDEAIISMVDSNLKREEISPMEKARAYQMKTDAMKRKMGRRTKEEIAQDEALGIKRMNADEELAQQVGESPATIQRYKTLNKLVPELQDLVDKGKIPVNTGADIAQMKPKEQKVLADAIQKEDKVPSGTKAKELKKESQAGSLTTEKIEQAVAPTKRE
;
A
#
# COMPACT_ATOMS: atom_id res chain seq x y z
N MET A 1 -3.47 22.09 0.82
CA MET A 1 -2.40 22.50 -0.14
C MET A 1 -2.15 24.01 -0.02
N TRP A 2 -3.16 24.84 -0.05
CA TRP A 2 -3.01 26.30 0.05
C TRP A 2 -2.38 26.74 1.37
N ASP A 3 -2.73 26.14 2.51
CA ASP A 3 -2.09 26.42 3.81
C ASP A 3 -0.56 26.20 3.78
N LEU A 4 -0.10 25.18 3.02
CA LEU A 4 1.32 24.92 2.84
C LEU A 4 1.97 25.98 1.92
N VAL A 5 1.25 26.44 0.89
CA VAL A 5 1.72 27.54 0.01
C VAL A 5 1.90 28.83 0.81
N ASP A 6 0.93 29.16 1.66
CA ASP A 6 0.96 30.38 2.48
C ASP A 6 2.07 30.30 3.55
N SER A 7 2.24 29.12 4.17
CA SER A 7 3.35 28.85 5.09
C SER A 7 4.71 29.03 4.40
N ILE A 8 4.88 28.48 3.21
CA ILE A 8 6.13 28.57 2.44
C ILE A 8 6.41 30.01 1.99
N LYS A 9 5.39 30.77 1.58
CA LYS A 9 5.53 32.19 1.27
C LYS A 9 5.98 33.02 2.48
N LYS A 10 5.50 32.68 3.68
CA LYS A 10 5.77 33.43 4.91
C LYS A 10 7.10 33.05 5.56
N PHE A 11 7.43 31.78 5.59
CA PHE A 11 8.55 31.23 6.37
C PHE A 11 9.63 30.55 5.52
N GLY A 12 9.44 30.46 4.20
CA GLY A 12 10.30 29.68 3.33
C GLY A 12 10.06 28.18 3.49
N VAL A 13 10.93 27.39 2.87
CA VAL A 13 10.93 25.92 2.98
C VAL A 13 11.73 25.51 4.21
N LEU A 14 11.06 25.24 5.32
CA LEU A 14 11.70 24.86 6.59
C LEU A 14 12.36 23.49 6.54
N GLU A 15 11.73 22.53 5.85
CA GLU A 15 12.28 21.19 5.66
C GLU A 15 12.70 20.99 4.19
N PRO A 16 13.97 20.66 3.92
CA PRO A 16 14.43 20.42 2.55
C PRO A 16 13.76 19.20 1.91
N VAL A 17 13.68 19.17 0.57
CA VAL A 17 13.29 17.97 -0.17
C VAL A 17 14.48 17.03 -0.30
N MET A 18 14.22 15.72 -0.40
CA MET A 18 15.27 14.72 -0.57
C MET A 18 15.36 14.32 -2.05
N VAL A 19 16.58 14.32 -2.56
CA VAL A 19 16.91 13.93 -3.93
C VAL A 19 18.06 12.94 -3.96
N ILE A 20 18.11 12.13 -5.04
CA ILE A 20 19.24 11.26 -5.37
C ILE A 20 19.79 11.63 -6.74
N PRO A 21 21.08 11.36 -7.04
CA PRO A 21 21.62 11.55 -8.37
C PRO A 21 20.88 10.67 -9.39
N HIS A 22 20.54 11.25 -10.56
CA HIS A 22 19.94 10.52 -11.66
C HIS A 22 21.03 10.01 -12.61
N LYS A 23 20.81 8.83 -13.22
CA LYS A 23 21.79 8.17 -14.10
C LYS A 23 22.18 9.02 -15.33
N ASP A 24 21.20 9.76 -15.85
CA ASP A 24 21.38 10.60 -17.05
C ASP A 24 21.77 12.04 -16.70
N GLY A 25 22.21 12.27 -15.47
CA GLY A 25 22.52 13.60 -14.91
C GLY A 25 21.34 14.26 -14.22
N GLY A 26 21.65 15.25 -13.36
CA GLY A 26 20.64 15.89 -12.51
C GLY A 26 20.23 15.06 -11.30
N TYR A 27 19.01 15.29 -10.79
CA TYR A 27 18.53 14.69 -9.57
C TYR A 27 17.08 14.16 -9.71
N GLU A 28 16.82 12.98 -9.14
CA GLU A 28 15.48 12.43 -8.96
C GLU A 28 14.99 12.72 -7.55
N MET A 29 13.76 13.26 -7.43
CA MET A 29 13.18 13.55 -6.13
C MET A 29 12.60 12.29 -5.50
N VAL A 30 13.03 12.00 -4.27
CA VAL A 30 12.59 10.86 -3.48
C VAL A 30 11.49 11.25 -2.51
N SER A 31 11.58 12.42 -1.87
CA SER A 31 10.62 12.88 -0.86
C SER A 31 10.46 14.39 -0.93
N GLY A 32 9.24 14.86 -0.58
CA GLY A 32 8.92 16.29 -0.54
C GLY A 32 8.08 16.79 -1.72
N HIS A 33 7.42 15.91 -2.50
CA HIS A 33 6.60 16.25 -3.66
C HIS A 33 5.55 17.33 -3.38
N ARG A 34 4.91 17.29 -2.19
CA ARG A 34 3.95 18.33 -1.78
C ARG A 34 4.61 19.68 -1.58
N ARG A 35 5.82 19.71 -0.97
CA ARG A 35 6.62 20.94 -0.77
C ARG A 35 7.07 21.51 -2.11
N MET A 36 7.59 20.67 -3.01
CA MET A 36 7.94 21.08 -4.37
C MET A 36 6.74 21.71 -5.08
N ARG A 37 5.58 21.04 -5.04
CA ARG A 37 4.36 21.56 -5.68
C ARG A 37 3.91 22.89 -5.05
N ALA A 38 4.01 23.03 -3.74
CA ALA A 38 3.68 24.28 -3.05
C ALA A 38 4.66 25.41 -3.39
N CYS A 39 5.96 25.14 -3.54
CA CYS A 39 6.95 26.09 -4.02
C CYS A 39 6.66 26.58 -5.44
N GLN A 40 6.32 25.66 -6.35
CA GLN A 40 5.90 26.03 -7.72
C GLN A 40 4.68 26.97 -7.71
N LEU A 41 3.66 26.66 -6.88
CA LEU A 41 2.48 27.51 -6.73
C LEU A 41 2.78 28.85 -6.04
N ALA A 42 3.83 28.88 -5.20
CA ALA A 42 4.30 30.11 -4.52
C ALA A 42 5.19 30.97 -5.42
N GLY A 43 5.62 30.50 -6.60
CA GLY A 43 6.57 31.17 -7.49
C GLY A 43 8.01 31.14 -6.99
N ILE A 44 8.38 30.15 -6.15
CA ILE A 44 9.74 29.98 -5.61
C ILE A 44 10.52 29.06 -6.56
N GLU A 45 11.57 29.59 -7.17
CA GLU A 45 12.40 28.88 -8.16
C GLU A 45 13.46 27.96 -7.50
N ASN A 46 14.02 28.39 -6.38
CA ASN A 46 15.08 27.65 -5.69
C ASN A 46 14.58 27.09 -4.36
N ILE A 47 14.72 25.79 -4.17
CA ILE A 47 14.32 25.09 -2.96
C ILE A 47 15.52 24.38 -2.32
N PRO A 48 15.61 24.34 -0.98
CA PRO A 48 16.65 23.61 -0.30
C PRO A 48 16.47 22.10 -0.54
N VAL A 49 17.56 21.41 -0.88
CA VAL A 49 17.58 19.96 -1.13
C VAL A 49 18.61 19.28 -0.25
N ILE A 50 18.32 18.05 0.17
CA ILE A 50 19.30 17.11 0.72
C ILE A 50 19.60 16.10 -0.37
N VAL A 51 20.84 16.09 -0.85
CA VAL A 51 21.30 15.05 -1.78
C VAL A 51 21.74 13.83 -0.98
N ARG A 52 21.12 12.67 -1.27
CA ARG A 52 21.53 11.38 -0.72
C ARG A 52 22.15 10.54 -1.81
N ASN A 53 23.32 9.98 -1.54
CA ASN A 53 23.98 9.06 -2.47
C ASN A 53 23.47 7.63 -2.19
N LEU A 54 22.22 7.39 -2.59
CA LEU A 54 21.52 6.13 -2.46
C LEU A 54 21.16 5.63 -3.85
N ASP A 55 21.10 4.31 -4.03
CA ASP A 55 20.45 3.76 -5.20
C ASP A 55 18.92 3.96 -5.12
N ARG A 56 18.22 3.72 -6.23
CA ARG A 56 16.78 3.96 -6.32
C ARG A 56 15.98 3.11 -5.32
N ASP A 57 16.38 1.87 -5.10
CA ASP A 57 15.67 0.96 -4.18
C ASP A 57 15.93 1.34 -2.72
N GLU A 58 17.14 1.76 -2.38
CA GLU A 58 17.47 2.33 -1.07
C GLU A 58 16.67 3.60 -0.78
N ALA A 59 16.54 4.45 -1.80
CA ALA A 59 15.76 5.68 -1.69
C ALA A 59 14.27 5.37 -1.45
N ILE A 60 13.70 4.38 -2.17
CA ILE A 60 12.32 3.92 -1.96
C ILE A 60 12.14 3.38 -0.54
N ILE A 61 13.03 2.53 -0.07
CA ILE A 61 12.99 1.96 1.29
C ILE A 61 13.03 3.09 2.32
N SER A 62 13.96 4.02 2.21
CA SER A 62 14.10 5.16 3.13
C SER A 62 12.87 6.06 3.15
N MET A 63 12.28 6.34 1.98
CA MET A 63 11.05 7.12 1.84
C MET A 63 9.87 6.42 2.54
N VAL A 64 9.71 5.12 2.29
CA VAL A 64 8.62 4.34 2.89
C VAL A 64 8.77 4.27 4.40
N ASP A 65 9.99 4.06 4.92
CA ASP A 65 10.25 4.04 6.35
C ASP A 65 9.90 5.37 7.03
N SER A 66 10.21 6.48 6.38
CA SER A 66 9.81 7.81 6.86
C SER A 66 8.29 8.00 6.89
N ASN A 67 7.58 7.45 5.90
CA ASN A 67 6.12 7.54 5.83
C ASN A 67 5.44 6.62 6.86
N LEU A 68 5.96 5.41 7.07
CA LEU A 68 5.42 4.44 8.04
C LEU A 68 5.56 4.89 9.50
N LYS A 69 6.45 5.85 9.80
CA LYS A 69 6.64 6.44 11.14
C LYS A 69 5.63 7.53 11.49
N ARG A 70 4.75 7.91 10.56
CA ARG A 70 3.69 8.89 10.85
C ARG A 70 2.67 8.30 11.81
N GLU A 71 2.14 9.11 12.72
CA GLU A 71 1.12 8.70 13.69
C GLU A 71 -0.18 8.25 13.03
N GLU A 72 -0.58 8.92 11.94
CA GLU A 72 -1.78 8.60 11.19
C GLU A 72 -1.40 8.19 9.75
N ILE A 73 -1.61 6.91 9.46
CA ILE A 73 -1.47 6.34 8.13
C ILE A 73 -2.69 5.50 7.80
N SER A 74 -3.33 5.77 6.65
CA SER A 74 -4.52 5.01 6.26
C SER A 74 -4.16 3.57 5.88
N PRO A 75 -5.11 2.61 6.01
CA PRO A 75 -4.89 1.22 5.64
C PRO A 75 -4.40 1.05 4.19
N MET A 76 -4.93 1.83 3.25
CA MET A 76 -4.51 1.76 1.85
C MET A 76 -3.15 2.41 1.61
N GLU A 77 -2.81 3.49 2.33
CA GLU A 77 -1.47 4.06 2.30
C GLU A 77 -0.44 3.05 2.84
N LYS A 78 -0.76 2.38 3.95
CA LYS A 78 0.06 1.30 4.52
C LYS A 78 0.23 0.11 3.56
N ALA A 79 -0.86 -0.27 2.87
CA ALA A 79 -0.84 -1.34 1.87
C ALA A 79 0.10 -1.03 0.70
N ARG A 80 0.04 0.21 0.17
CA ARG A 80 0.93 0.68 -0.90
C ARG A 80 2.38 0.77 -0.42
N ALA A 81 2.61 1.28 0.79
CA ALA A 81 3.92 1.39 1.41
C ALA A 81 4.59 0.01 1.55
N TYR A 82 3.86 -0.99 2.06
CA TYR A 82 4.37 -2.36 2.19
C TYR A 82 4.70 -2.99 0.84
N GLN A 83 3.83 -2.79 -0.17
CA GLN A 83 4.09 -3.28 -1.52
C GLN A 83 5.38 -2.66 -2.09
N MET A 84 5.49 -1.33 -2.05
CA MET A 84 6.66 -0.61 -2.58
C MET A 84 7.95 -1.05 -1.90
N LYS A 85 7.95 -1.16 -0.57
CA LYS A 85 9.14 -1.56 0.18
C LYS A 85 9.54 -3.00 -0.09
N THR A 86 8.59 -3.95 -0.08
CA THR A 86 8.91 -5.35 -0.38
C THR A 86 9.39 -5.54 -1.81
N ASP A 87 8.87 -4.78 -2.77
CA ASP A 87 9.33 -4.86 -4.16
C ASP A 87 10.76 -4.30 -4.32
N ALA A 88 11.09 -3.20 -3.64
CA ALA A 88 12.45 -2.66 -3.60
C ALA A 88 13.43 -3.64 -2.92
N MET A 89 13.04 -4.21 -1.78
CA MET A 89 13.85 -5.21 -1.07
C MET A 89 14.09 -6.45 -1.93
N LYS A 90 13.07 -6.96 -2.65
CA LYS A 90 13.21 -8.10 -3.56
C LYS A 90 14.20 -7.82 -4.69
N ARG A 91 14.18 -6.61 -5.27
CA ARG A 91 15.15 -6.22 -6.31
C ARG A 91 16.57 -6.18 -5.76
N LYS A 92 16.75 -5.65 -4.54
CA LYS A 92 18.07 -5.63 -3.86
C LYS A 92 18.58 -7.02 -3.49
N MET A 93 17.71 -7.89 -3.00
CA MET A 93 18.07 -9.29 -2.69
C MET A 93 18.50 -10.06 -3.94
N GLY A 94 18.01 -9.67 -5.13
CA GLY A 94 18.23 -10.38 -6.38
C GLY A 94 17.46 -11.71 -6.45
N ARG A 95 17.55 -12.35 -7.61
CA ARG A 95 17.00 -13.70 -7.79
C ARG A 95 18.09 -14.73 -7.44
N ARG A 96 17.87 -15.50 -6.39
CA ARG A 96 18.78 -16.57 -5.98
C ARG A 96 18.83 -17.69 -7.03
N THR A 97 20.01 -18.19 -7.27
CA THR A 97 20.21 -19.37 -8.12
C THR A 97 19.81 -20.65 -7.37
N LYS A 98 19.60 -21.74 -8.10
CA LYS A 98 19.31 -23.05 -7.48
C LYS A 98 20.48 -23.54 -6.64
N GLU A 99 21.70 -23.24 -7.06
CA GLU A 99 22.94 -23.59 -6.38
C GLU A 99 23.05 -22.85 -5.03
N GLU A 100 22.78 -21.56 -4.98
CA GLU A 100 22.76 -20.78 -3.74
C GLU A 100 21.70 -21.29 -2.74
N ILE A 101 20.52 -21.66 -3.24
CA ILE A 101 19.45 -22.24 -2.41
C ILE A 101 19.91 -23.58 -1.82
N ALA A 102 20.45 -24.48 -2.65
CA ALA A 102 20.94 -25.77 -2.21
C ALA A 102 22.10 -25.66 -1.20
N GLN A 103 22.99 -24.69 -1.40
CA GLN A 103 24.10 -24.42 -0.48
C GLN A 103 23.61 -23.90 0.88
N ASP A 104 22.65 -22.97 0.90
CA ASP A 104 22.05 -22.49 2.12
C ASP A 104 21.30 -23.61 2.87
N GLU A 105 20.57 -24.48 2.16
CA GLU A 105 19.90 -25.65 2.74
C GLU A 105 20.92 -26.64 3.35
N ALA A 106 22.00 -26.90 2.65
CA ALA A 106 23.08 -27.77 3.14
C ALA A 106 23.77 -27.24 4.41
N LEU A 107 23.83 -25.89 4.55
CA LEU A 107 24.40 -25.20 5.70
C LEU A 107 23.39 -24.93 6.81
N GLY A 108 22.11 -25.31 6.63
CA GLY A 108 21.02 -25.00 7.57
C GLY A 108 20.70 -23.49 7.69
N ILE A 109 21.09 -22.69 6.70
CA ILE A 109 20.88 -21.24 6.69
C ILE A 109 19.46 -20.94 6.18
N LYS A 110 18.58 -20.51 7.07
CA LYS A 110 17.26 -20.01 6.72
C LYS A 110 17.32 -18.49 6.53
N ARG A 111 17.38 -18.04 5.28
CA ARG A 111 17.29 -16.59 4.98
C ARG A 111 15.83 -16.15 4.94
N MET A 112 15.56 -15.01 5.54
CA MET A 112 14.24 -14.38 5.46
C MET A 112 13.96 -13.87 4.05
N ASN A 113 12.71 -13.98 3.61
CA ASN A 113 12.25 -13.31 2.41
C ASN A 113 11.87 -11.83 2.73
N ALA A 114 11.64 -11.02 1.68
CA ALA A 114 11.36 -9.59 1.86
C ALA A 114 10.12 -9.31 2.72
N ASP A 115 9.11 -10.18 2.70
CA ASP A 115 7.91 -10.01 3.53
C ASP A 115 8.18 -10.37 5.00
N GLU A 116 9.00 -11.38 5.26
CA GLU A 116 9.44 -11.75 6.62
C GLU A 116 10.36 -10.67 7.22
N GLU A 117 11.29 -10.16 6.42
CA GLU A 117 12.18 -9.07 6.84
C GLU A 117 11.41 -7.79 7.15
N LEU A 118 10.48 -7.39 6.26
CA LEU A 118 9.62 -6.24 6.52
C LEU A 118 8.78 -6.44 7.79
N ALA A 119 8.19 -7.62 7.96
CA ALA A 119 7.37 -7.97 9.13
C ALA A 119 8.16 -7.78 10.44
N GLN A 120 9.41 -8.25 10.47
CA GLN A 120 10.30 -8.06 11.61
C GLN A 120 10.60 -6.57 11.86
N GLN A 121 10.88 -5.80 10.81
CA GLN A 121 11.19 -4.36 10.92
C GLN A 121 10.03 -3.54 11.48
N VAL A 122 8.79 -3.88 11.12
CA VAL A 122 7.59 -3.14 11.54
C VAL A 122 6.85 -3.75 12.73
N GLY A 123 7.34 -4.87 13.27
CA GLY A 123 6.74 -5.54 14.42
C GLY A 123 5.40 -6.22 14.10
N GLU A 124 5.19 -6.65 12.86
CA GLU A 124 3.97 -7.33 12.42
C GLU A 124 4.25 -8.77 11.98
N SER A 125 3.19 -9.57 11.74
CA SER A 125 3.36 -10.91 11.18
C SER A 125 3.48 -10.84 9.64
N PRO A 126 4.21 -11.77 8.99
CA PRO A 126 4.25 -11.87 7.53
C PRO A 126 2.84 -12.01 6.91
N ALA A 127 1.93 -12.69 7.60
CA ALA A 127 0.54 -12.82 7.17
C ALA A 127 -0.19 -11.46 7.18
N THR A 128 0.11 -10.59 8.13
CA THR A 128 -0.44 -9.22 8.17
C THR A 128 0.10 -8.39 7.01
N ILE A 129 1.40 -8.46 6.73
CA ILE A 129 2.00 -7.80 5.56
C ILE A 129 1.29 -8.23 4.27
N GLN A 130 1.09 -9.54 4.09
CA GLN A 130 0.39 -10.06 2.90
C GLN A 130 -1.07 -9.60 2.81
N ARG A 131 -1.79 -9.50 3.93
CA ARG A 131 -3.16 -8.96 3.94
C ARG A 131 -3.20 -7.51 3.47
N TYR A 132 -2.34 -6.65 4.01
CA TYR A 132 -2.24 -5.26 3.57
C TYR A 132 -1.89 -5.18 2.08
N LYS A 133 -0.89 -5.89 1.61
CA LYS A 133 -0.51 -5.91 0.19
C LYS A 133 -1.66 -6.37 -0.71
N THR A 134 -2.46 -7.31 -0.25
CA THR A 134 -3.63 -7.82 -0.99
C THR A 134 -4.69 -6.73 -1.20
N LEU A 135 -4.84 -5.77 -0.27
CA LEU A 135 -5.78 -4.64 -0.42
C LEU A 135 -5.54 -3.80 -1.69
N ASN A 136 -4.31 -3.76 -2.20
CA ASN A 136 -3.98 -3.06 -3.45
C ASN A 136 -4.72 -3.61 -4.68
N LYS A 137 -5.32 -4.81 -4.58
CA LYS A 137 -6.14 -5.43 -5.65
C LYS A 137 -7.61 -5.02 -5.59
N LEU A 138 -8.03 -4.26 -4.58
CA LEU A 138 -9.38 -3.72 -4.50
C LEU A 138 -9.62 -2.67 -5.57
N VAL A 139 -10.87 -2.62 -6.08
CA VAL A 139 -11.32 -1.50 -6.90
C VAL A 139 -11.37 -0.21 -6.06
N PRO A 140 -11.19 0.97 -6.67
CA PRO A 140 -11.05 2.25 -5.93
C PRO A 140 -12.19 2.50 -4.93
N GLU A 141 -13.42 2.19 -5.29
CA GLU A 141 -14.62 2.40 -4.47
C GLU A 141 -14.54 1.61 -3.15
N LEU A 142 -14.00 0.38 -3.20
CA LEU A 142 -13.79 -0.45 -2.00
C LEU A 142 -12.56 -0.03 -1.21
N GLN A 143 -11.51 0.49 -1.87
CA GLN A 143 -10.34 1.07 -1.18
C GLN A 143 -10.77 2.25 -0.30
N ASP A 144 -11.63 3.13 -0.80
CA ASP A 144 -12.17 4.26 -0.04
C ASP A 144 -12.96 3.81 1.19
N LEU A 145 -13.71 2.70 1.09
CA LEU A 145 -14.45 2.14 2.22
C LEU A 145 -13.53 1.55 3.28
N VAL A 146 -12.40 0.97 2.87
CA VAL A 146 -11.36 0.48 3.80
C VAL A 146 -10.69 1.66 4.52
N ASP A 147 -10.33 2.72 3.80
CA ASP A 147 -9.70 3.92 4.39
C ASP A 147 -10.65 4.67 5.35
N LYS A 148 -11.95 4.65 5.08
CA LYS A 148 -13.00 5.18 5.98
C LYS A 148 -13.32 4.26 7.16
N GLY A 149 -12.66 3.10 7.28
CA GLY A 149 -12.89 2.14 8.35
C GLY A 149 -14.24 1.37 8.25
N LYS A 150 -15.01 1.57 7.17
CA LYS A 150 -16.25 0.83 6.94
C LYS A 150 -15.99 -0.66 6.68
N ILE A 151 -14.94 -0.98 5.91
CA ILE A 151 -14.51 -2.36 5.65
C ILE A 151 -13.25 -2.65 6.47
N PRO A 152 -13.29 -3.61 7.42
CA PRO A 152 -12.09 -4.05 8.13
C PRO A 152 -11.03 -4.63 7.18
N VAL A 153 -9.74 -4.45 7.50
CA VAL A 153 -8.60 -4.90 6.68
C VAL A 153 -8.71 -6.39 6.31
N ASN A 154 -9.08 -7.25 7.25
CA ASN A 154 -9.22 -8.68 6.99
C ASN A 154 -10.31 -8.98 5.97
N THR A 155 -11.47 -8.33 6.11
CA THR A 155 -12.61 -8.46 5.19
C THR A 155 -12.24 -7.91 3.82
N GLY A 156 -11.58 -6.75 3.77
CA GLY A 156 -11.06 -6.16 2.53
C GLY A 156 -10.08 -7.06 1.81
N ALA A 157 -9.19 -7.74 2.54
CA ALA A 157 -8.21 -8.68 1.97
C ALA A 157 -8.86 -9.93 1.38
N ASP A 158 -10.00 -10.39 1.94
CA ASP A 158 -10.78 -11.49 1.34
C ASP A 158 -11.51 -11.03 0.08
N ILE A 159 -12.16 -9.86 0.10
CA ILE A 159 -12.84 -9.25 -1.05
C ILE A 159 -11.84 -8.96 -2.19
N ALA A 160 -10.64 -8.51 -1.88
CA ALA A 160 -9.60 -8.22 -2.86
C ALA A 160 -9.14 -9.45 -3.69
N GLN A 161 -9.52 -10.65 -3.28
CA GLN A 161 -9.25 -11.89 -4.01
C GLN A 161 -10.37 -12.31 -4.96
N MET A 162 -11.46 -11.56 -5.00
CA MET A 162 -12.54 -11.69 -5.98
C MET A 162 -12.13 -11.04 -7.31
N LYS A 163 -12.84 -11.41 -8.40
CA LYS A 163 -12.61 -10.79 -9.71
C LYS A 163 -13.02 -9.31 -9.70
N PRO A 164 -12.30 -8.40 -10.43
CA PRO A 164 -12.62 -6.97 -10.42
C PRO A 164 -14.07 -6.61 -10.78
N LYS A 165 -14.69 -7.39 -11.68
CA LYS A 165 -16.12 -7.20 -12.04
C LYS A 165 -17.05 -7.48 -10.85
N GLU A 166 -16.78 -8.55 -10.11
CA GLU A 166 -17.55 -8.94 -8.93
C GLU A 166 -17.36 -7.93 -7.77
N GLN A 167 -16.15 -7.40 -7.62
CA GLN A 167 -15.86 -6.34 -6.65
C GLN A 167 -16.66 -5.07 -6.95
N LYS A 168 -16.84 -4.69 -8.22
CA LYS A 168 -17.67 -3.53 -8.59
C LYS A 168 -19.13 -3.75 -8.24
N VAL A 169 -19.68 -4.93 -8.57
CA VAL A 169 -21.06 -5.29 -8.17
C VAL A 169 -21.22 -5.20 -6.64
N LEU A 170 -20.23 -5.70 -5.90
CA LEU A 170 -20.25 -5.59 -4.43
C LEU A 170 -20.18 -4.14 -3.95
N ALA A 171 -19.36 -3.29 -4.57
CA ALA A 171 -19.28 -1.88 -4.23
C ALA A 171 -20.62 -1.17 -4.44
N ASP A 172 -21.29 -1.41 -5.58
CA ASP A 172 -22.61 -0.87 -5.91
C ASP A 172 -23.68 -1.36 -4.90
N ALA A 173 -23.64 -2.65 -4.54
CA ALA A 173 -24.54 -3.22 -3.56
C ALA A 173 -24.34 -2.62 -2.16
N ILE A 174 -23.07 -2.42 -1.73
CA ILE A 174 -22.75 -1.74 -0.45
C ILE A 174 -23.24 -0.29 -0.46
N GLN A 175 -23.09 0.41 -1.57
CA GLN A 175 -23.54 1.81 -1.68
C GLN A 175 -25.06 1.90 -1.60
N LYS A 176 -25.78 0.94 -2.19
CA LYS A 176 -27.26 0.89 -2.19
C LYS A 176 -27.85 0.55 -0.81
N GLU A 177 -27.27 -0.44 -0.13
CA GLU A 177 -27.79 -1.00 1.13
C GLU A 177 -27.14 -0.36 2.38
N ASP A 178 -26.10 0.48 2.21
CA ASP A 178 -25.23 1.05 3.27
C ASP A 178 -24.75 -0.01 4.27
N LYS A 179 -24.50 -1.22 3.78
CA LYS A 179 -24.11 -2.38 4.59
C LYS A 179 -22.96 -3.12 3.97
N VAL A 180 -21.97 -3.45 4.79
CA VAL A 180 -20.78 -4.21 4.41
C VAL A 180 -20.97 -5.70 4.74
N PRO A 181 -20.52 -6.66 3.92
CA PRO A 181 -20.60 -8.07 4.25
C PRO A 181 -19.76 -8.39 5.49
N SER A 182 -20.27 -9.31 6.32
CA SER A 182 -19.48 -9.83 7.45
C SER A 182 -18.22 -10.57 6.95
N GLY A 183 -17.21 -10.73 7.81
CA GLY A 183 -15.99 -11.45 7.47
C GLY A 183 -16.26 -12.91 7.01
N THR A 184 -17.29 -13.57 7.57
CA THR A 184 -17.70 -14.91 7.13
C THR A 184 -18.25 -14.88 5.70
N LYS A 185 -19.18 -13.96 5.42
CA LYS A 185 -19.76 -13.78 4.09
C LYS A 185 -18.69 -13.39 3.05
N ALA A 186 -17.74 -12.51 3.41
CA ALA A 186 -16.64 -12.16 2.52
C ALA A 186 -15.77 -13.37 2.14
N LYS A 187 -15.51 -14.29 3.08
CA LYS A 187 -14.80 -15.55 2.81
C LYS A 187 -15.59 -16.48 1.91
N GLU A 188 -16.91 -16.54 2.07
CA GLU A 188 -17.80 -17.32 1.20
C GLU A 188 -17.79 -16.76 -0.23
N LEU A 189 -17.98 -15.44 -0.40
CA LEU A 189 -17.92 -14.76 -1.69
C LEU A 189 -16.58 -15.01 -2.40
N LYS A 190 -15.46 -14.91 -1.67
CA LYS A 190 -14.13 -15.24 -2.18
C LYS A 190 -14.04 -16.67 -2.70
N LYS A 191 -14.50 -17.67 -1.93
CA LYS A 191 -14.48 -19.08 -2.34
C LYS A 191 -15.30 -19.31 -3.61
N GLU A 192 -16.49 -18.73 -3.67
CA GLU A 192 -17.37 -18.85 -4.84
C GLU A 192 -16.80 -18.13 -6.07
N SER A 193 -16.17 -16.96 -5.90
CA SER A 193 -15.44 -16.26 -6.95
C SER A 193 -14.33 -17.11 -7.54
N GLN A 194 -13.54 -17.75 -6.65
CA GLN A 194 -12.45 -18.65 -7.05
C GLN A 194 -12.96 -19.92 -7.76
N ALA A 195 -14.11 -20.43 -7.33
CA ALA A 195 -14.79 -21.57 -7.97
C ALA A 195 -15.50 -21.19 -9.28
N GLY A 196 -15.63 -19.89 -9.56
CA GLY A 196 -16.38 -19.40 -10.75
C GLY A 196 -17.90 -19.53 -10.64
N SER A 197 -18.43 -19.78 -9.44
CA SER A 197 -19.86 -19.99 -9.16
C SER A 197 -20.55 -18.77 -8.51
N LEU A 198 -19.83 -17.64 -8.38
CA LEU A 198 -20.37 -16.44 -7.78
C LEU A 198 -21.32 -15.72 -8.76
N THR A 199 -22.56 -15.47 -8.31
CA THR A 199 -23.57 -14.73 -9.06
C THR A 199 -23.84 -13.36 -8.43
N THR A 200 -24.43 -12.46 -9.21
CA THR A 200 -24.80 -11.11 -8.73
C THR A 200 -25.79 -11.20 -7.56
N GLU A 201 -26.77 -12.12 -7.62
CA GLU A 201 -27.77 -12.30 -6.57
C GLU A 201 -27.13 -12.70 -5.23
N LYS A 202 -26.09 -13.54 -5.25
CA LYS A 202 -25.38 -13.94 -4.04
C LYS A 202 -24.59 -12.78 -3.45
N ILE A 203 -24.01 -11.91 -4.28
CA ILE A 203 -23.32 -10.69 -3.83
C ILE A 203 -24.32 -9.76 -3.14
N GLU A 204 -25.48 -9.52 -3.76
CA GLU A 204 -26.53 -8.67 -3.18
C GLU A 204 -27.07 -9.25 -1.86
N GLN A 205 -27.30 -10.56 -1.79
CA GLN A 205 -27.72 -11.23 -0.56
C GLN A 205 -26.69 -11.10 0.58
N ALA A 206 -25.41 -11.01 0.27
CA ALA A 206 -24.36 -10.88 1.29
C ALA A 206 -24.41 -9.53 2.03
N VAL A 207 -24.94 -8.49 1.38
CA VAL A 207 -25.12 -7.14 1.96
C VAL A 207 -26.56 -6.85 2.36
N ALA A 208 -27.53 -7.68 1.96
CA ALA A 208 -28.94 -7.49 2.30
C ALA A 208 -29.15 -7.39 3.81
N PRO A 209 -30.11 -6.57 4.28
CA PRO A 209 -30.46 -6.49 5.68
C PRO A 209 -30.96 -7.86 6.16
N THR A 210 -30.39 -8.35 7.27
CA THR A 210 -30.89 -9.58 7.89
C THR A 210 -32.32 -9.31 8.37
N LYS A 211 -33.32 -9.98 7.78
CA LYS A 211 -34.68 -9.95 8.35
C LYS A 211 -34.54 -10.44 9.79
N ARG A 212 -34.80 -9.55 10.74
CA ARG A 212 -35.08 -9.99 12.13
C ARG A 212 -36.47 -10.63 12.09
N GLU A 213 -36.52 -11.94 12.31
CA GLU A 213 -37.76 -12.60 12.72
C GLU A 213 -38.18 -12.11 14.09
#